data_9f75e2dabe1350ec571c6c0cbac1515d
#
_entry.id   9f75e2dabe1350ec571c6c0cbac1515d
#
_cell.length_a   1.000
_cell.length_b   1.000
_cell.length_c   1.000
_cell.angle_alpha   90.00
_cell.angle_beta   90.00
_cell.angle_gamma   90.00
#
_symmetry.space_group_name_H-M   'P 1'
#
loop_
_entity.id
_entity.type
_entity.pdbx_description
1 polymer ?
#
loop_
_entity_poly.entity_id
_entity_poly.type
_entity_poly.pdbx_seq_one_letter_code
_entity_poly.pdbx_strand_id
1 'polypeptide(L)'
;MSTSQVIRLPIPVLPEVSPIAADRVLEGAPVQSTWLEYADPAGSFFVGRWRCTPGRWRIAYTEQEYCQLLSGVSIITPEDGVPVTLRAGDGFVIPAGFRGTWEVVETTTKRFVIHEPASG
;
A
#
# COMPACT_ATOMS: atom_id res chain seq x y z
N MET A 1 23.77 -22.94 -0.78
CA MET A 1 22.58 -22.47 -1.45
C MET A 1 22.72 -21.02 -1.88
N SER A 2 22.45 -20.75 -3.12
CA SER A 2 22.59 -19.40 -3.64
C SER A 2 21.38 -18.53 -3.26
N THR A 3 21.65 -17.30 -2.81
CA THR A 3 20.61 -16.29 -2.57
C THR A 3 20.60 -15.24 -3.64
N SER A 4 21.37 -15.44 -4.71
CA SER A 4 21.58 -14.40 -5.72
C SER A 4 20.71 -14.56 -6.96
N GLN A 5 19.59 -15.26 -6.84
CA GLN A 5 18.67 -15.39 -7.94
C GLN A 5 17.75 -14.19 -8.05
N VAL A 6 17.51 -13.75 -9.29
CA VAL A 6 16.51 -12.71 -9.56
C VAL A 6 15.13 -13.32 -9.37
N ILE A 7 14.29 -12.60 -8.65
CA ILE A 7 12.92 -13.03 -8.38
C ILE A 7 12.00 -12.26 -9.32
N ARG A 8 11.30 -13.02 -10.17
CA ARG A 8 10.36 -12.41 -11.11
C ARG A 8 9.01 -12.19 -10.46
N LEU A 9 8.40 -11.08 -10.76
CA LEU A 9 7.05 -10.75 -10.31
C LEU A 9 6.13 -10.67 -11.52
N PRO A 10 4.85 -11.00 -11.38
CA PRO A 10 4.19 -11.39 -10.14
C PRO A 10 4.46 -12.84 -9.76
N ILE A 11 4.33 -13.12 -8.47
CA ILE A 11 4.36 -14.49 -7.97
C ILE A 11 2.92 -14.92 -7.69
N PRO A 12 2.50 -16.12 -8.11
CA PRO A 12 1.13 -16.58 -7.89
C PRO A 12 0.93 -16.98 -6.42
N VAL A 13 0.52 -16.01 -5.61
CA VAL A 13 0.18 -16.22 -4.21
C VAL A 13 -1.29 -15.89 -4.00
N LEU A 14 -1.89 -16.48 -2.96
CA LEU A 14 -3.25 -16.16 -2.59
C LEU A 14 -3.28 -14.84 -1.84
N PRO A 15 -4.29 -14.00 -2.07
CA PRO A 15 -4.37 -12.73 -1.35
C PRO A 15 -4.87 -12.95 0.08
N GLU A 16 -4.41 -12.07 0.98
CA GLU A 16 -5.03 -11.90 2.27
C GLU A 16 -6.10 -10.82 2.12
N VAL A 17 -7.34 -11.15 2.45
CA VAL A 17 -8.48 -10.25 2.27
C VAL A 17 -9.01 -9.85 3.63
N SER A 18 -9.18 -8.55 3.85
CA SER A 18 -9.71 -8.05 5.12
C SER A 18 -10.33 -6.67 4.93
N PRO A 19 -11.31 -6.30 5.77
CA PRO A 19 -11.77 -4.91 5.77
C PRO A 19 -10.66 -4.03 6.34
N ILE A 20 -10.69 -2.75 5.97
CA ILE A 20 -9.87 -1.76 6.67
C ILE A 20 -10.40 -1.71 8.11
N ALA A 21 -9.51 -1.57 9.09
CA ALA A 21 -9.89 -1.57 10.50
C ALA A 21 -10.95 -0.51 10.78
N ALA A 22 -12.04 -0.94 11.41
CA ALA A 22 -13.24 -0.09 11.59
C ALA A 22 -12.94 1.21 12.32
N ASP A 23 -12.00 1.19 13.26
CA ASP A 23 -11.64 2.38 14.03
C ASP A 23 -10.87 3.42 13.21
N ARG A 24 -10.40 3.06 12.02
CA ARG A 24 -9.72 3.99 11.12
C ARG A 24 -10.64 4.50 10.01
N VAL A 25 -11.73 3.80 9.73
CA VAL A 25 -12.60 4.14 8.60
C VAL A 25 -13.38 5.42 8.88
N LEU A 26 -13.36 6.33 7.91
CA LEU A 26 -14.11 7.59 7.95
C LEU A 26 -15.33 7.54 7.05
N GLU A 27 -15.25 6.82 5.93
CA GLU A 27 -16.37 6.70 4.98
C GLU A 27 -16.35 5.33 4.32
N GLY A 28 -17.54 4.77 4.09
CA GLY A 28 -17.68 3.53 3.35
C GLY A 28 -17.33 2.30 4.17
N ALA A 29 -17.16 1.20 3.46
CA ALA A 29 -16.76 -0.08 4.04
C ALA A 29 -15.68 -0.70 3.15
N PRO A 30 -14.50 -0.07 3.04
CA PRO A 30 -13.47 -0.54 2.12
C PRO A 30 -12.90 -1.90 2.54
N VAL A 31 -12.73 -2.76 1.54
CA VAL A 31 -12.15 -4.10 1.73
C VAL A 31 -10.87 -4.17 0.90
N GLN A 32 -9.79 -4.60 1.54
CA GLN A 32 -8.49 -4.70 0.90
C GLN A 32 -8.09 -6.13 0.66
N SER A 33 -7.35 -6.35 -0.42
CA SER A 33 -6.73 -7.62 -0.77
C SER A 33 -5.24 -7.36 -0.95
N THR A 34 -4.41 -8.16 -0.28
CA THR A 34 -2.96 -7.98 -0.35
C THR A 34 -2.30 -9.26 -0.84
N TRP A 35 -1.52 -9.16 -1.91
CA TRP A 35 -0.70 -10.24 -2.44
C TRP A 35 0.75 -9.94 -2.07
N LEU A 36 1.24 -10.54 -1.00
CA LEU A 36 2.64 -10.39 -0.60
C LEU A 36 3.48 -11.34 -1.44
N GLU A 37 4.25 -10.80 -2.35
CA GLU A 37 5.00 -11.59 -3.32
C GLU A 37 6.44 -11.82 -2.90
N TYR A 38 6.99 -10.94 -2.08
CA TYR A 38 8.35 -11.09 -1.58
C TYR A 38 8.50 -10.41 -0.22
N ALA A 39 9.20 -11.06 0.68
CA ALA A 39 9.65 -10.48 1.93
C ALA A 39 11.07 -10.95 2.18
N ASP A 40 11.96 -10.03 2.56
CA ASP A 40 13.34 -10.42 2.84
C ASP A 40 13.44 -11.18 4.16
N PRO A 41 14.55 -11.91 4.39
CA PRO A 41 14.69 -12.69 5.62
C PRO A 41 14.64 -11.88 6.90
N ALA A 42 15.05 -10.60 6.84
CA ALA A 42 15.04 -9.73 8.02
C ALA A 42 13.65 -9.17 8.33
N GLY A 43 12.68 -9.34 7.40
CA GLY A 43 11.34 -8.78 7.60
C GLY A 43 11.31 -7.27 7.54
N SER A 44 12.18 -6.66 6.72
CA SER A 44 12.28 -5.22 6.59
C SER A 44 11.98 -4.70 5.19
N PHE A 45 11.85 -5.58 4.21
CA PHE A 45 11.62 -5.21 2.82
C PHE A 45 10.55 -6.13 2.24
N PHE A 46 9.49 -5.51 1.70
CA PHE A 46 8.32 -6.23 1.21
C PHE A 46 7.92 -5.72 -0.15
N VAL A 47 7.53 -6.62 -1.04
CA VAL A 47 7.05 -6.27 -2.37
C VAL A 47 5.78 -7.06 -2.66
N GLY A 48 4.78 -6.39 -3.23
CA GLY A 48 3.55 -7.08 -3.60
C GLY A 48 2.58 -6.18 -4.34
N ARG A 49 1.32 -6.61 -4.32
CA ARG A 49 0.22 -5.87 -4.90
C ARG A 49 -0.88 -5.72 -3.87
N TRP A 50 -1.65 -4.67 -4.02
CA TRP A 50 -2.74 -4.36 -3.11
C TRP A 50 -3.90 -3.83 -3.92
N ARG A 51 -5.11 -4.23 -3.54
CA ARG A 51 -6.35 -3.76 -4.15
C ARG A 51 -7.31 -3.39 -3.05
N CYS A 52 -8.05 -2.30 -3.24
CA CYS A 52 -9.03 -1.88 -2.24
C CYS A 52 -10.26 -1.29 -2.91
N THR A 53 -11.41 -1.62 -2.36
CA THR A 53 -12.69 -1.09 -2.81
C THR A 53 -12.92 0.31 -2.23
N PRO A 54 -13.89 1.09 -2.78
CA PRO A 54 -14.08 2.48 -2.36
C PRO A 54 -14.32 2.68 -0.87
N GLY A 55 -13.77 3.78 -0.36
CA GLY A 55 -13.89 4.19 1.02
C GLY A 55 -12.78 5.17 1.38
N ARG A 56 -12.80 5.69 2.60
CA ARG A 56 -11.81 6.63 3.09
C ARG A 56 -11.45 6.29 4.53
N TRP A 57 -10.17 6.32 4.85
CA TRP A 57 -9.69 5.96 6.19
C TRP A 57 -8.42 6.72 6.54
N ARG A 58 -8.14 6.78 7.85
CA ARG A 58 -6.91 7.39 8.37
C ARG A 58 -5.74 6.45 8.20
N ILE A 59 -4.59 7.00 7.84
CA ILE A 59 -3.33 6.26 7.77
C ILE A 59 -2.26 6.98 8.59
N ALA A 60 -1.37 6.17 9.17
CA ALA A 60 -0.19 6.65 9.89
C ALA A 60 0.91 5.62 9.64
N TYR A 61 1.98 6.03 8.97
CA TYR A 61 3.02 5.12 8.51
C TYR A 61 4.25 5.22 9.39
N THR A 62 4.73 4.09 9.88
CA THR A 62 6.06 3.98 10.49
C THR A 62 7.09 3.57 9.45
N GLU A 63 6.64 2.88 8.41
CA GLU A 63 7.45 2.44 7.27
C GLU A 63 7.43 3.50 6.17
N GLN A 64 8.30 3.34 5.20
CA GLN A 64 8.19 4.10 3.95
C GLN A 64 7.76 3.16 2.85
N GLU A 65 6.99 3.68 1.90
CA GLU A 65 6.40 2.85 0.86
C GLU A 65 6.47 3.55 -0.49
N TYR A 66 7.01 2.85 -1.49
CA TYR A 66 6.86 3.25 -2.88
C TYR A 66 5.65 2.54 -3.46
N CYS A 67 4.81 3.28 -4.16
CA CYS A 67 3.62 2.73 -4.81
C CYS A 67 3.58 3.13 -6.27
N GLN A 68 3.04 2.23 -7.09
CA GLN A 68 2.66 2.57 -8.45
C GLN A 68 1.22 2.12 -8.64
N LEU A 69 0.33 3.05 -8.99
CA LEU A 69 -1.05 2.71 -9.29
C LEU A 69 -1.12 1.99 -10.64
N LEU A 70 -1.80 0.85 -10.63
CA LEU A 70 -2.02 0.06 -11.83
C LEU A 70 -3.41 0.32 -12.41
N SER A 71 -4.39 0.61 -11.55
CA SER A 71 -5.76 0.92 -11.98
C SER A 71 -6.49 1.65 -10.86
N GLY A 72 -7.56 2.35 -11.23
CA GLY A 72 -8.41 3.05 -10.29
C GLY A 72 -8.00 4.49 -10.03
N VAL A 73 -8.64 5.10 -9.05
CA VAL A 73 -8.38 6.48 -8.63
C VAL A 73 -8.37 6.51 -7.10
N SER A 74 -7.31 7.07 -6.55
CA SER A 74 -7.17 7.28 -5.11
C SER A 74 -6.73 8.71 -4.81
N ILE A 75 -7.11 9.19 -3.63
CA ILE A 75 -6.72 10.52 -3.16
C ILE A 75 -6.05 10.35 -1.81
N ILE A 76 -4.83 10.84 -1.69
CA ILE A 76 -4.11 10.82 -0.42
C ILE A 76 -3.96 12.26 0.05
N THR A 77 -4.39 12.50 1.28
CA THR A 77 -4.36 13.85 1.84
C THR A 77 -3.49 13.85 3.09
N PRO A 78 -2.38 14.59 3.08
CA PRO A 78 -1.60 14.80 4.30
C PRO A 78 -2.43 15.50 5.37
N GLU A 79 -2.13 15.24 6.64
CA GLU A 79 -2.89 15.78 7.77
C GLU A 79 -3.00 17.31 7.72
N ASP A 80 -1.93 17.97 7.29
CA ASP A 80 -1.86 19.43 7.20
C ASP A 80 -1.49 19.90 5.79
N GLY A 81 -1.88 19.14 4.77
CA GLY A 81 -1.49 19.42 3.40
C GLY A 81 -2.63 19.33 2.41
N VAL A 82 -2.26 19.37 1.14
CA VAL A 82 -3.17 19.40 0.00
C VAL A 82 -3.45 18.00 -0.51
N PRO A 83 -4.70 17.67 -0.86
CA PRO A 83 -5.01 16.35 -1.45
C PRO A 83 -4.20 16.09 -2.72
N VAL A 84 -3.74 14.86 -2.87
CA VAL A 84 -3.02 14.40 -4.06
C VAL A 84 -3.86 13.32 -4.72
N THR A 85 -4.29 13.58 -5.96
CA THR A 85 -5.05 12.60 -6.75
C THR A 85 -4.09 11.74 -7.54
N LEU A 86 -4.27 10.43 -7.43
CA LEU A 86 -3.40 9.43 -8.05
C LEU A 86 -4.22 8.56 -8.98
N ARG A 87 -3.69 8.32 -10.18
CA ARG A 87 -4.34 7.56 -11.25
C ARG A 87 -3.40 6.49 -11.79
N ALA A 88 -3.92 5.62 -12.62
CA ALA A 88 -3.14 4.54 -13.24
C ALA A 88 -1.88 5.12 -13.89
N GLY A 89 -0.73 4.51 -13.60
CA GLY A 89 0.57 4.94 -14.08
C GLY A 89 1.32 5.86 -13.14
N ASP A 90 0.66 6.45 -12.15
CA ASP A 90 1.34 7.35 -11.21
C ASP A 90 2.19 6.56 -10.21
N GLY A 91 3.43 7.02 -10.02
CA GLY A 91 4.31 6.52 -8.98
C GLY A 91 4.48 7.55 -7.88
N PHE A 92 4.54 7.08 -6.63
CA PHE A 92 4.66 8.00 -5.50
C PHE A 92 5.27 7.30 -4.30
N VAL A 93 5.77 8.10 -3.37
CA VAL A 93 6.34 7.61 -2.12
C VAL A 93 5.54 8.17 -0.96
N ILE A 94 5.19 7.29 -0.03
CA ILE A 94 4.66 7.71 1.27
C ILE A 94 5.82 7.56 2.26
N PRO A 95 6.34 8.67 2.78
CA PRO A 95 7.51 8.60 3.66
C PRO A 95 7.15 8.09 5.05
N ALA A 96 8.14 7.57 5.75
CA ALA A 96 7.98 7.17 7.15
C ALA A 96 7.55 8.39 7.98
N GLY A 97 6.61 8.17 8.87
CA GLY A 97 6.05 9.23 9.70
C GLY A 97 4.86 9.95 9.08
N PHE A 98 4.47 9.58 7.85
CA PHE A 98 3.32 10.20 7.20
C PHE A 98 2.04 9.95 7.99
N ARG A 99 1.23 11.00 8.13
CA ARG A 99 -0.11 10.92 8.72
C ARG A 99 -1.09 11.65 7.82
N GLY A 100 -2.25 11.04 7.60
CA GLY A 100 -3.26 11.64 6.74
C GLY A 100 -4.39 10.67 6.47
N THR A 101 -5.00 10.79 5.28
CA THR A 101 -6.09 9.92 4.86
C THR A 101 -5.81 9.35 3.48
N TRP A 102 -6.33 8.16 3.26
CA TRP A 102 -6.38 7.52 1.95
C TRP A 102 -7.84 7.38 1.56
N GLU A 103 -8.20 7.86 0.39
CA GLU A 103 -9.53 7.68 -0.16
C GLU A 103 -9.42 6.88 -1.46
N VAL A 104 -10.13 5.76 -1.54
CA VAL A 104 -10.31 5.04 -2.79
C VAL A 104 -11.60 5.56 -3.41
N VAL A 105 -11.48 6.28 -4.51
CA VAL A 105 -12.64 6.82 -5.24
C VAL A 105 -13.19 5.75 -6.19
N GLU A 106 -12.29 5.12 -6.95
CA GLU A 106 -12.59 3.95 -7.77
C GLU A 106 -11.66 2.84 -7.34
N THR A 107 -12.16 1.62 -7.28
CA THR A 107 -11.37 0.46 -6.85
C THR A 107 -9.95 0.57 -7.38
N THR A 108 -9.00 0.60 -6.46
CA THR A 108 -7.60 0.88 -6.77
C THR A 108 -6.76 -0.37 -6.62
N THR A 109 -5.92 -0.64 -7.61
CA THR A 109 -4.89 -1.66 -7.54
C THR A 109 -3.53 -0.97 -7.66
N LYS A 110 -2.62 -1.33 -6.79
CA LYS A 110 -1.26 -0.78 -6.84
C LYS A 110 -0.23 -1.88 -6.65
N ARG A 111 0.97 -1.64 -7.17
CA ARG A 111 2.16 -2.37 -6.77
C ARG A 111 2.82 -1.59 -5.64
N PHE A 112 3.28 -2.28 -4.61
CA PHE A 112 3.93 -1.63 -3.48
C PHE A 112 5.31 -2.22 -3.20
N VAL A 113 6.18 -1.36 -2.69
CA VAL A 113 7.47 -1.73 -2.14
C VAL A 113 7.57 -1.04 -0.78
N ILE A 114 7.68 -1.81 0.27
CA ILE A 114 7.72 -1.30 1.64
C ILE A 114 9.09 -1.58 2.24
N HIS A 115 9.64 -0.56 2.88
CA HIS A 115 10.83 -0.70 3.70
C HIS A 115 10.46 -0.31 5.13
N GLU A 116 10.62 -1.26 6.04
CA GLU A 116 10.37 -1.05 7.46
C GLU A 116 11.72 -1.12 8.16
N PRO A 117 12.25 0.02 8.64
CA PRO A 117 13.55 -0.01 9.29
C PRO A 117 13.55 -0.95 10.49
N ALA A 118 14.66 -1.64 10.69
CA ALA A 118 14.81 -2.48 11.87
C ALA A 118 14.74 -1.60 13.10
N SER A 119 13.95 -2.05 14.08
CA SER A 119 13.90 -1.38 15.36
C SER A 119 15.18 -1.73 16.12
N GLY A 120 15.87 -0.74 16.59
CA GLY A 120 17.08 -1.08 17.22
C GLY A 120 17.76 -0.25 18.02
#